data_5dd75862668d1d5d6b150298663c7499
#
_entry.id   5dd75862668d1d5d6b150298663c7499
#
_cell.length_a   1.000
_cell.length_b   1.000
_cell.length_c   1.000
_cell.angle_alpha   90.00
_cell.angle_beta   90.00
_cell.angle_gamma   90.00
#
_symmetry.space_group_name_H-M   'P 1'
#
loop_
_entity.id
_entity.type
_entity.pdbx_description
1 polymer ?
#
loop_
_entity_poly.entity_id
_entity_poly.type
_entity_poly.pdbx_seq_one_letter_code
_entity_poly.pdbx_strand_id
1 'polypeptide(L)'
;MSEINHSEINYPAIRYINLLELLVTNTEETESIKNRYLLLLSELTKTNYIETSLFLKNVKKISQMGVIIVGVIGTDIVASGTIIIEPKIIRGGKNVGHIEDIVVTERLRGTGISKEILNRLKTIARENNCYKVILDCDESVKNVYIKNGFQIKGIQMAEYF
;
A
#
# COMPACT_ATOMS: atom_id res chain seq x y z
N MET A 1 -2.72 -20.25 40.41
CA MET A 1 -2.23 -19.93 39.05
C MET A 1 -3.39 -19.27 38.33
N SER A 2 -3.38 -17.96 38.24
CA SER A 2 -4.43 -17.18 37.58
C SER A 2 -4.13 -17.13 36.09
N GLU A 3 -5.01 -17.71 35.29
CA GLU A 3 -5.00 -17.57 33.84
C GLU A 3 -5.19 -16.08 33.48
N ILE A 4 -4.19 -15.52 32.83
CA ILE A 4 -4.29 -14.17 32.26
C ILE A 4 -5.19 -14.30 31.04
N ASN A 5 -6.43 -13.85 31.21
CA ASN A 5 -7.41 -13.72 30.14
C ASN A 5 -6.88 -12.68 29.16
N HIS A 6 -6.38 -13.13 28.00
CA HIS A 6 -6.13 -12.23 26.88
C HIS A 6 -7.49 -11.72 26.40
N SER A 7 -7.93 -10.60 26.97
CA SER A 7 -9.07 -9.87 26.45
C SER A 7 -8.79 -9.58 24.97
N GLU A 8 -9.64 -10.15 24.10
CA GLU A 8 -9.69 -9.83 22.68
C GLU A 8 -9.77 -8.30 22.52
N ILE A 9 -8.66 -7.71 22.10
CA ILE A 9 -8.65 -6.30 21.70
C ILE A 9 -9.49 -6.26 20.42
N ASN A 10 -10.76 -5.90 20.57
CA ASN A 10 -11.69 -5.79 19.46
C ASN A 10 -11.33 -4.51 18.68
N TYR A 11 -10.40 -4.63 17.72
CA TYR A 11 -10.08 -3.51 16.84
C TYR A 11 -11.32 -3.17 16.01
N PRO A 12 -11.69 -1.90 15.89
CA PRO A 12 -12.77 -1.48 15.01
C PRO A 12 -12.46 -1.94 13.57
N ALA A 13 -13.49 -2.30 12.82
CA ALA A 13 -13.35 -2.82 11.47
C ALA A 13 -12.55 -1.86 10.57
N ILE A 14 -11.54 -2.40 9.88
CA ILE A 14 -10.74 -1.63 8.93
C ILE A 14 -11.54 -1.48 7.63
N ARG A 15 -11.70 -0.25 7.18
CA ARG A 15 -12.25 0.06 5.86
C ARG A 15 -11.09 0.26 4.88
N TYR A 16 -11.10 -0.49 3.79
CA TYR A 16 -10.14 -0.34 2.71
C TYR A 16 -10.75 0.50 1.58
N ILE A 17 -10.06 1.54 1.16
CA ILE A 17 -10.54 2.49 0.16
C ILE A 17 -9.38 3.00 -0.71
N ASN A 18 -9.68 3.39 -1.94
CA ASN A 18 -8.76 4.12 -2.80
C ASN A 18 -8.48 5.52 -2.20
N LEU A 19 -7.21 5.88 -2.06
CA LEU A 19 -6.82 7.19 -1.51
C LEU A 19 -7.40 8.36 -2.30
N LEU A 20 -7.46 8.27 -3.63
CA LEU A 20 -8.07 9.33 -4.45
C LEU A 20 -9.56 9.46 -4.13
N GLU A 21 -10.30 8.36 -3.98
CA GLU A 21 -11.71 8.38 -3.58
C GLU A 21 -11.88 9.02 -2.21
N LEU A 22 -11.05 8.68 -1.24
CA LEU A 22 -11.06 9.27 0.10
C LEU A 22 -10.87 10.80 0.03
N LEU A 23 -9.95 11.28 -0.80
CA LEU A 23 -9.67 12.71 -0.98
C LEU A 23 -10.82 13.45 -1.70
N VAL A 24 -11.41 12.84 -2.72
CA VAL A 24 -12.50 13.44 -3.50
C VAL A 24 -13.79 13.54 -2.67
N THR A 25 -14.05 12.56 -1.82
CA THR A 25 -15.25 12.54 -0.96
C THR A 25 -15.11 13.42 0.29
N ASN A 26 -13.89 13.86 0.64
CA ASN A 26 -13.60 14.65 1.83
C ASN A 26 -12.69 15.84 1.50
N THR A 27 -13.08 16.67 0.55
CA THR A 27 -12.26 17.77 0.02
C THR A 27 -11.83 18.79 1.07
N GLU A 28 -12.67 19.04 2.08
CA GLU A 28 -12.36 19.95 3.20
C GLU A 28 -11.29 19.39 4.15
N GLU A 29 -11.08 18.06 4.13
CA GLU A 29 -10.10 17.35 4.97
C GLU A 29 -8.80 17.01 4.23
N THR A 30 -8.59 17.49 3.01
CA THR A 30 -7.45 17.11 2.16
C THR A 30 -6.11 17.25 2.87
N GLU A 31 -5.87 18.38 3.55
CA GLU A 31 -4.63 18.61 4.30
C GLU A 31 -4.47 17.61 5.46
N SER A 32 -5.55 17.35 6.18
CA SER A 32 -5.57 16.38 7.28
C SER A 32 -5.32 14.95 6.79
N ILE A 33 -5.95 14.54 5.69
CA ILE A 33 -5.75 13.22 5.06
C ILE A 33 -4.30 13.09 4.60
N LYS A 34 -3.74 14.10 3.93
CA LYS A 34 -2.33 14.13 3.53
C LYS A 34 -1.41 13.92 4.74
N ASN A 35 -1.61 14.68 5.80
CA ASN A 35 -0.76 14.62 6.98
C ASN A 35 -0.83 13.22 7.67
N ARG A 36 -2.02 12.64 7.80
CA ARG A 36 -2.20 11.28 8.33
C ARG A 36 -1.56 10.22 7.43
N TYR A 37 -1.65 10.39 6.12
CA TYR A 37 -1.01 9.48 5.17
C TYR A 37 0.51 9.58 5.23
N LEU A 38 1.08 10.79 5.30
CA LEU A 38 2.52 10.99 5.46
C LEU A 38 3.03 10.46 6.80
N LEU A 39 2.22 10.57 7.86
CA LEU A 39 2.55 9.98 9.17
C LEU A 39 2.68 8.46 9.06
N LEU A 40 1.77 7.77 8.37
CA LEU A 40 1.90 6.34 8.10
C LEU A 40 3.15 6.02 7.28
N LEU A 41 3.39 6.77 6.19
CA LEU A 41 4.57 6.54 5.34
C LEU A 41 5.89 6.77 6.07
N SER A 42 5.90 7.58 7.13
CA SER A 42 7.10 7.79 7.96
C SER A 42 7.54 6.54 8.71
N GLU A 43 6.66 5.57 8.88
CA GLU A 43 7.00 4.25 9.43
C GLU A 43 7.66 3.31 8.39
N LEU A 44 7.60 3.65 7.10
CA LEU A 44 8.26 2.93 6.02
C LEU A 44 9.65 3.50 5.73
N THR A 45 9.71 4.83 5.59
CA THR A 45 10.92 5.55 5.24
C THR A 45 10.85 7.00 5.70
N LYS A 46 11.98 7.72 5.64
CA LYS A 46 11.99 9.16 5.92
C LYS A 46 11.08 9.88 4.94
N THR A 47 10.06 10.57 5.46
CA THR A 47 9.16 11.42 4.67
C THR A 47 9.53 12.89 4.85
N ASN A 48 9.64 13.62 3.75
CA ASN A 48 9.81 15.06 3.75
C ASN A 48 8.45 15.75 3.58
N TYR A 49 8.39 17.05 3.91
CA TYR A 49 7.21 17.85 3.61
C TYR A 49 6.93 17.86 2.10
N ILE A 50 5.67 17.77 1.75
CA ILE A 50 5.17 17.92 0.39
C ILE A 50 4.01 18.91 0.36
N GLU A 51 4.03 19.86 -0.56
CA GLU A 51 2.92 20.79 -0.80
C GLU A 51 1.64 20.02 -1.16
N THR A 52 0.50 20.46 -0.63
CA THR A 52 -0.79 19.77 -0.84
C THR A 52 -1.16 19.70 -2.32
N SER A 53 -0.86 20.74 -3.10
CA SER A 53 -1.08 20.76 -4.54
C SER A 53 -0.25 19.69 -5.27
N LEU A 54 1.02 19.51 -4.89
CA LEU A 54 1.89 18.50 -5.45
C LEU A 54 1.47 17.08 -5.01
N PHE A 55 1.08 16.93 -3.76
CA PHE A 55 0.52 15.67 -3.24
C PHE A 55 -0.70 15.24 -4.07
N LEU A 56 -1.68 16.11 -4.24
CA LEU A 56 -2.88 15.84 -5.03
C LEU A 56 -2.54 15.52 -6.49
N LYS A 57 -1.61 16.28 -7.08
CA LYS A 57 -1.13 16.05 -8.45
C LYS A 57 -0.54 14.64 -8.59
N ASN A 58 0.28 14.20 -7.62
CA ASN A 58 0.91 12.90 -7.66
C ASN A 58 -0.10 11.76 -7.44
N VAL A 59 -1.05 11.91 -6.49
CA VAL A 59 -2.13 10.93 -6.30
C VAL A 59 -2.96 10.78 -7.59
N LYS A 60 -3.31 11.89 -8.26
CA LYS A 60 -4.01 11.87 -9.54
C LYS A 60 -3.20 11.21 -10.66
N LYS A 61 -1.89 11.45 -10.73
CA LYS A 61 -1.01 10.77 -11.71
C LYS A 61 -0.95 9.27 -11.47
N ILE A 62 -0.81 8.85 -10.21
CA ILE A 62 -0.83 7.42 -9.85
C ILE A 62 -2.16 6.80 -10.26
N SER A 63 -3.29 7.48 -10.04
CA SER A 63 -4.61 6.97 -10.38
C SER A 63 -4.85 6.77 -11.88
N GLN A 64 -4.04 7.38 -12.75
CA GLN A 64 -4.10 7.17 -14.21
C GLN A 64 -3.47 5.84 -14.64
N MET A 65 -2.60 5.26 -13.83
CA MET A 65 -1.85 4.05 -14.15
C MET A 65 -1.87 3.00 -13.04
N GLY A 66 -2.65 3.21 -12.01
CA GLY A 66 -2.70 2.31 -10.85
C GLY A 66 -3.61 2.83 -9.76
N VAL A 67 -3.35 2.41 -8.54
CA VAL A 67 -4.16 2.80 -7.38
C VAL A 67 -3.33 2.76 -6.09
N ILE A 68 -3.65 3.65 -5.16
CA ILE A 68 -3.21 3.59 -3.77
C ILE A 68 -4.40 3.11 -2.94
N ILE A 69 -4.28 1.95 -2.33
CA ILE A 69 -5.26 1.44 -1.36
C ILE A 69 -4.80 1.80 0.03
N VAL A 70 -5.67 2.37 0.83
CA VAL A 70 -5.43 2.67 2.25
C VAL A 70 -6.41 1.90 3.13
N GLY A 71 -5.93 1.44 4.28
CA GLY A 71 -6.75 0.90 5.37
C GLY A 71 -7.01 1.99 6.40
N VAL A 72 -8.28 2.22 6.76
CA VAL A 72 -8.71 3.30 7.64
C VAL A 72 -9.47 2.73 8.83
N ILE A 73 -9.11 3.17 10.04
CA ILE A 73 -9.85 2.92 11.30
C ILE A 73 -10.30 4.28 11.83
N GLY A 74 -11.61 4.53 11.88
CA GLY A 74 -12.12 5.86 12.20
C GLY A 74 -11.59 6.89 11.20
N THR A 75 -10.74 7.80 11.65
CA THR A 75 -10.05 8.78 10.81
C THR A 75 -8.58 8.41 10.53
N ASP A 76 -8.02 7.44 11.25
CA ASP A 76 -6.61 7.06 11.12
C ASP A 76 -6.35 6.22 9.86
N ILE A 77 -5.33 6.58 9.11
CA ILE A 77 -4.81 5.75 8.01
C ILE A 77 -3.75 4.82 8.62
N VAL A 78 -4.06 3.53 8.68
CA VAL A 78 -3.26 2.53 9.41
C VAL A 78 -2.51 1.57 8.50
N ALA A 79 -2.83 1.55 7.23
CA ALA A 79 -2.15 0.72 6.24
C ALA A 79 -2.22 1.35 4.86
N SER A 80 -1.25 1.05 4.01
CA SER A 80 -1.26 1.47 2.61
C SER A 80 -0.49 0.48 1.73
N GLY A 81 -0.83 0.49 0.46
CA GLY A 81 -0.08 -0.14 -0.61
C GLY A 81 -0.50 0.43 -1.96
N THR A 82 0.46 0.52 -2.85
CA THR A 82 0.28 1.07 -4.20
C THR A 82 0.52 -0.02 -5.22
N ILE A 83 -0.24 -0.01 -6.31
CA ILE A 83 0.09 -0.75 -7.52
C ILE A 83 0.14 0.20 -8.71
N ILE A 84 1.19 0.08 -9.51
CA ILE A 84 1.33 0.74 -10.80
C ILE A 84 1.21 -0.33 -11.90
N ILE A 85 0.36 -0.09 -12.87
CA ILE A 85 0.12 -1.00 -14.00
C ILE A 85 0.97 -0.53 -15.19
N GLU A 86 1.97 -1.32 -15.53
CA GLU A 86 2.88 -1.04 -16.64
C GLU A 86 2.48 -1.85 -17.88
N PRO A 87 2.11 -1.20 -18.98
CA PRO A 87 1.86 -1.90 -20.25
C PRO A 87 3.17 -2.44 -20.84
N LYS A 88 3.12 -3.67 -21.36
CA LYS A 88 4.25 -4.29 -22.05
C LYS A 88 3.94 -4.54 -23.53
N ILE A 89 4.97 -4.44 -24.36
CA ILE A 89 4.90 -4.88 -25.77
C ILE A 89 5.11 -6.40 -25.82
N ILE A 90 6.01 -6.93 -25.00
CA ILE A 90 6.22 -8.38 -24.86
C ILE A 90 5.02 -9.07 -24.21
N ARG A 91 5.00 -10.40 -24.22
CA ARG A 91 3.93 -11.20 -23.59
C ARG A 91 2.53 -10.94 -24.17
N GLY A 92 2.46 -10.62 -25.47
CA GLY A 92 1.19 -10.36 -26.15
C GLY A 92 0.50 -9.08 -25.68
N GLY A 93 1.25 -8.09 -25.21
CA GLY A 93 0.72 -6.81 -24.75
C GLY A 93 0.07 -6.86 -23.36
N LYS A 94 0.29 -7.92 -22.58
CA LYS A 94 -0.16 -7.98 -21.19
C LYS A 94 0.61 -6.99 -20.31
N ASN A 95 -0.01 -6.60 -19.22
CA ASN A 95 0.58 -5.66 -18.25
C ASN A 95 1.41 -6.37 -17.17
N VAL A 96 2.21 -5.59 -16.44
CA VAL A 96 2.89 -5.96 -15.21
C VAL A 96 2.41 -5.01 -14.11
N GLY A 97 2.04 -5.55 -12.93
CA GLY A 97 1.74 -4.73 -11.77
C GLY A 97 3.00 -4.56 -10.91
N HIS A 98 3.40 -3.30 -10.65
CA HIS A 98 4.46 -2.96 -9.70
C HIS A 98 3.82 -2.60 -8.36
N ILE A 99 4.08 -3.40 -7.33
CA ILE A 99 3.59 -3.15 -5.97
C ILE A 99 4.65 -2.34 -5.23
N GLU A 100 4.23 -1.21 -4.67
CA GLU A 100 5.09 -0.20 -4.04
C GLU A 100 4.52 0.22 -2.69
N ASP A 101 5.39 0.71 -1.80
CA ASP A 101 5.05 1.40 -0.57
C ASP A 101 4.07 0.63 0.33
N ILE A 102 4.31 -0.67 0.53
CA ILE A 102 3.52 -1.47 1.46
C ILE A 102 3.91 -1.10 2.90
N VAL A 103 2.96 -0.59 3.65
CA VAL A 103 3.16 -0.23 5.04
C VAL A 103 1.92 -0.55 5.88
N VAL A 104 2.16 -1.03 7.10
CA VAL A 104 1.16 -1.21 8.16
C VAL A 104 1.72 -0.55 9.42
N THR A 105 0.92 0.26 10.08
CA THR A 105 1.34 0.91 11.34
C THR A 105 1.82 -0.13 12.35
N GLU A 106 2.89 0.17 13.07
CA GLU A 106 3.61 -0.77 13.95
C GLU A 106 2.68 -1.51 14.90
N ARG A 107 1.75 -0.78 15.55
CA ARG A 107 0.78 -1.33 16.50
C ARG A 107 -0.15 -2.40 15.94
N LEU A 108 -0.26 -2.50 14.61
CA LEU A 108 -1.15 -3.45 13.91
C LEU A 108 -0.39 -4.47 13.05
N ARG A 109 0.95 -4.50 13.13
CA ARG A 109 1.74 -5.52 12.42
C ARG A 109 1.45 -6.92 12.98
N GLY A 110 1.56 -7.93 12.11
CA GLY A 110 1.27 -9.31 12.50
C GLY A 110 -0.21 -9.68 12.58
N THR A 111 -1.13 -8.76 12.25
CA THR A 111 -2.58 -8.98 12.31
C THR A 111 -3.22 -9.38 10.96
N GLY A 112 -2.41 -9.57 9.91
CA GLY A 112 -2.89 -9.98 8.58
C GLY A 112 -3.27 -8.81 7.65
N ILE A 113 -3.11 -7.56 8.08
CA ILE A 113 -3.50 -6.37 7.28
C ILE A 113 -2.66 -6.26 6.01
N SER A 114 -1.35 -6.52 6.05
CA SER A 114 -0.50 -6.52 4.86
C SER A 114 -0.93 -7.56 3.84
N LYS A 115 -1.37 -8.74 4.29
CA LYS A 115 -1.92 -9.79 3.41
C LYS A 115 -3.19 -9.29 2.71
N GLU A 116 -4.07 -8.61 3.42
CA GLU A 116 -5.30 -8.06 2.85
C GLU A 116 -5.01 -6.98 1.81
N ILE A 117 -4.09 -6.03 2.10
CA ILE A 117 -3.62 -5.04 1.13
C ILE A 117 -3.06 -5.74 -0.13
N LEU A 118 -2.15 -6.69 0.04
CA LEU A 118 -1.56 -7.43 -1.08
C LEU A 118 -2.60 -8.16 -1.91
N ASN A 119 -3.60 -8.78 -1.28
CA ASN A 119 -4.68 -9.48 -1.99
C ASN A 119 -5.51 -8.52 -2.84
N ARG A 120 -5.82 -7.33 -2.34
CA ARG A 120 -6.54 -6.29 -3.09
C ARG A 120 -5.73 -5.81 -4.29
N LEU A 121 -4.43 -5.51 -4.11
CA LEU A 121 -3.55 -5.11 -5.20
C LEU A 121 -3.41 -6.21 -6.27
N LYS A 122 -3.30 -7.48 -5.87
CA LYS A 122 -3.28 -8.61 -6.80
C LYS A 122 -4.59 -8.77 -7.57
N THR A 123 -5.73 -8.51 -6.95
CA THR A 123 -7.03 -8.52 -7.61
C THR A 123 -7.07 -7.43 -8.68
N ILE A 124 -6.67 -6.21 -8.35
CA ILE A 124 -6.57 -5.10 -9.31
C ILE A 124 -5.63 -5.46 -10.48
N ALA A 125 -4.49 -6.11 -10.19
CA ALA A 125 -3.58 -6.57 -11.23
C ALA A 125 -4.25 -7.54 -12.22
N ARG A 126 -5.01 -8.53 -11.71
CA ARG A 126 -5.73 -9.50 -12.55
C ARG A 126 -6.80 -8.82 -13.41
N GLU A 127 -7.57 -7.92 -12.82
CA GLU A 127 -8.61 -7.13 -13.51
C GLU A 127 -8.02 -6.23 -14.61
N ASN A 128 -6.75 -5.83 -14.47
CA ASN A 128 -5.99 -5.05 -15.44
C ASN A 128 -5.10 -5.91 -16.36
N ASN A 129 -5.43 -7.19 -16.55
CA ASN A 129 -4.73 -8.10 -17.47
C ASN A 129 -3.20 -8.17 -17.23
N CYS A 130 -2.78 -8.09 -15.96
CA CYS A 130 -1.38 -8.33 -15.61
C CYS A 130 -1.05 -9.82 -15.64
N TYR A 131 0.08 -10.20 -16.27
CA TYR A 131 0.54 -11.59 -16.22
C TYR A 131 1.36 -11.90 -14.96
N LYS A 132 1.81 -10.86 -14.26
CA LYS A 132 2.47 -10.96 -12.95
C LYS A 132 2.37 -9.64 -12.18
N VAL A 133 2.65 -9.72 -10.90
CA VAL A 133 3.00 -8.58 -10.04
C VAL A 133 4.45 -8.75 -9.57
N ILE A 134 5.15 -7.64 -9.42
CA ILE A 134 6.51 -7.59 -8.88
C ILE A 134 6.58 -6.55 -7.75
N LEU A 135 7.55 -6.72 -6.87
CA LEU A 135 7.91 -5.78 -5.83
C LEU A 135 9.38 -5.97 -5.44
N ASP A 136 9.94 -4.95 -4.83
CA ASP A 136 11.24 -5.01 -4.18
C ASP A 136 11.04 -4.99 -2.66
N CYS A 137 11.93 -5.63 -1.93
CA CYS A 137 11.89 -5.61 -0.47
C CYS A 137 13.27 -5.84 0.14
N ASP A 138 13.45 -5.37 1.36
CA ASP A 138 14.62 -5.72 2.15
C ASP A 138 14.62 -7.20 2.54
N GLU A 139 15.82 -7.75 2.70
CA GLU A 139 16.04 -9.13 3.13
C GLU A 139 15.29 -9.46 4.42
N SER A 140 15.18 -8.51 5.35
CA SER A 140 14.52 -8.66 6.64
C SER A 140 13.01 -8.93 6.55
N VAL A 141 12.35 -8.49 5.47
CA VAL A 141 10.90 -8.64 5.27
C VAL A 141 10.52 -9.60 4.15
N LYS A 142 11.49 -10.17 3.42
CA LYS A 142 11.21 -11.08 2.30
C LYS A 142 10.25 -12.23 2.65
N ASN A 143 10.34 -12.77 3.87
CA ASN A 143 9.50 -13.88 4.31
C ASN A 143 8.01 -13.52 4.38
N VAL A 144 7.68 -12.25 4.60
CA VAL A 144 6.29 -11.76 4.53
C VAL A 144 5.75 -11.97 3.12
N TYR A 145 6.54 -11.61 2.11
CA TYR A 145 6.14 -11.74 0.71
C TYR A 145 6.13 -13.19 0.22
N ILE A 146 7.11 -14.01 0.63
CA ILE A 146 7.13 -15.45 0.31
C ILE A 146 5.86 -16.14 0.84
N LYS A 147 5.46 -15.86 2.09
CA LYS A 147 4.20 -16.36 2.67
C LYS A 147 2.95 -15.90 1.93
N ASN A 148 3.05 -14.78 1.21
CA ASN A 148 1.98 -14.25 0.37
C ASN A 148 2.11 -14.65 -1.12
N GLY A 149 2.90 -15.69 -1.44
CA GLY A 149 2.97 -16.29 -2.78
C GLY A 149 3.96 -15.63 -3.73
N PHE A 150 4.85 -14.76 -3.24
CA PHE A 150 5.94 -14.20 -4.04
C PHE A 150 7.16 -15.12 -4.04
N GLN A 151 7.98 -14.99 -5.07
CA GLN A 151 9.22 -15.72 -5.26
C GLN A 151 10.35 -14.73 -5.55
N ILE A 152 11.55 -15.03 -5.08
CA ILE A 152 12.74 -14.25 -5.42
C ILE A 152 13.04 -14.43 -6.91
N LYS A 153 13.13 -13.35 -7.69
CA LYS A 153 13.28 -13.39 -9.17
C LYS A 153 14.39 -12.53 -9.75
N GLY A 154 15.04 -11.70 -8.97
CA GLY A 154 16.07 -10.82 -9.51
C GLY A 154 16.77 -10.02 -8.43
N ILE A 155 17.60 -9.11 -8.88
CA ILE A 155 18.34 -8.16 -8.05
C ILE A 155 17.86 -6.76 -8.41
N GLN A 156 17.46 -5.97 -7.42
CA GLN A 156 17.21 -4.55 -7.59
C GLN A 156 18.54 -3.82 -7.73
N MET A 157 18.60 -2.89 -8.67
CA MET A 157 19.73 -1.97 -8.84
C MET A 157 19.20 -0.55 -8.83
N ALA A 158 19.92 0.38 -8.21
CA ALA A 158 19.54 1.79 -8.11
C ALA A 158 20.72 2.71 -8.40
N GLU A 159 20.46 3.85 -9.01
CA GLU A 159 21.35 4.99 -9.14
C GLU A 159 20.63 6.22 -8.59
N TYR A 160 21.26 6.94 -7.70
CA TYR A 160 20.69 8.13 -7.06
C TYR A 160 21.23 9.40 -7.70
N PHE A 161 20.36 10.42 -7.87
CA PHE A 161 20.67 11.71 -8.49
C PHE A 161 20.58 12.86 -7.50
#